data_e9ab16fe715686ffdd30b5bae0e23fdf
#
_entry.id   e9ab16fe715686ffdd30b5bae0e23fdf
#
_cell.length_a   1.000
_cell.length_b   1.000
_cell.length_c   1.000
_cell.angle_alpha   90.00
_cell.angle_beta   90.00
_cell.angle_gamma   90.00
#
_symmetry.space_group_name_H-M   'P 1'
#
loop_
_entity.id
_entity.type
_entity.pdbx_description
1 polymer ?
#
loop_
_entity_poly.entity_id
_entity_poly.type
_entity_poly.pdbx_seq_one_letter_code
_entity_poly.pdbx_strand_id
1 'polypeptide(L)'
;MAEGLFQKLQNNSELDIEVQSAGVSTFGGQQPSKHTLDILNDEGIDLSKNTSQTLSSKLIDDVSYIFAMSSSHIMAVENMFPEAIEKTFLVTEFCDNQSIRNTDVPDPYGGSRKEYEHTKELLNVSLPGLLKFLETKI
;
A
#
# COMPACT_ATOMS: atom_id res chain seq x y z
N MET A 1 2.82 1.44 -6.07
CA MET A 1 3.55 2.61 -5.51
C MET A 1 3.82 2.47 -4.01
N ALA A 2 2.81 2.21 -3.21
CA ALA A 2 2.96 2.06 -1.75
C ALA A 2 3.96 0.98 -1.36
N GLU A 3 3.93 -0.17 -2.02
CA GLU A 3 4.87 -1.26 -1.75
C GLU A 3 6.33 -0.79 -1.90
N GLY A 4 6.65 -0.11 -3.00
CA GLY A 4 8.01 0.38 -3.23
C GLY A 4 8.43 1.44 -2.24
N LEU A 5 7.56 2.40 -1.93
CA LEU A 5 7.86 3.45 -0.96
C LEU A 5 8.06 2.87 0.44
N PHE A 6 7.25 1.89 0.83
CA PHE A 6 7.39 1.24 2.14
C PHE A 6 8.69 0.43 2.22
N GLN A 7 9.04 -0.30 1.17
CA GLN A 7 10.31 -1.05 1.14
C GLN A 7 11.51 -0.12 1.35
N LYS A 8 11.51 1.03 0.69
CA LYS A 8 12.58 2.03 0.87
C LYS A 8 12.63 2.53 2.31
N LEU A 9 11.48 2.82 2.90
CA LEU A 9 11.38 3.30 4.27
C LEU A 9 11.89 2.25 5.27
N GLN A 10 11.48 1.00 5.09
CA GLN A 10 11.87 -0.09 5.98
C GLN A 10 13.37 -0.41 5.87
N ASN A 11 13.98 -0.25 4.71
CA ASN A 11 15.42 -0.49 4.52
C ASN A 11 16.28 0.43 5.41
N ASN A 12 15.73 1.55 5.85
CA ASN A 12 16.38 2.48 6.77
C ASN A 12 16.01 2.21 8.24
N SER A 13 15.31 1.11 8.51
CA SER A 13 14.92 0.68 9.85
C SER A 13 15.54 -0.67 10.18
N GLU A 14 15.43 -1.08 11.45
CA GLU A 14 15.94 -2.39 11.91
C GLU A 14 14.92 -3.53 11.69
N LEU A 15 13.71 -3.20 11.21
CA LEU A 15 12.68 -4.20 10.97
C LEU A 15 12.96 -5.00 9.70
N ASP A 16 12.69 -6.30 9.76
CA ASP A 16 12.72 -7.20 8.61
C ASP A 16 11.28 -7.61 8.30
N ILE A 17 10.64 -6.88 7.41
CA ILE A 17 9.24 -7.09 7.04
C ILE A 17 9.15 -7.40 5.56
N GLU A 18 8.45 -8.47 5.21
CA GLU A 18 8.12 -8.78 3.83
C GLU A 18 6.87 -8.00 3.42
N VAL A 19 6.97 -7.23 2.35
CA VAL A 19 5.90 -6.37 1.85
C VAL A 19 5.45 -6.85 0.48
N GLN A 20 4.14 -6.97 0.32
CA GLN A 20 3.51 -7.34 -0.96
C GLN A 20 2.34 -6.41 -1.22
N SER A 21 1.93 -6.31 -2.48
CA SER A 21 0.71 -5.60 -2.86
C SER A 21 -0.18 -6.52 -3.68
N ALA A 22 -1.49 -6.28 -3.60
CA ALA A 22 -2.49 -7.05 -4.31
C ALA A 22 -3.71 -6.17 -4.62
N GLY A 23 -4.47 -6.56 -5.63
CA GLY A 23 -5.69 -5.86 -6.00
C GLY A 23 -6.93 -6.73 -5.82
N VAL A 24 -8.07 -6.10 -5.52
CA VAL A 24 -9.35 -6.80 -5.32
C VAL A 24 -10.07 -7.09 -6.63
N SER A 25 -9.71 -6.39 -7.72
CA SER A 25 -10.36 -6.54 -9.03
C SER A 25 -9.36 -6.56 -10.19
N THR A 26 -8.11 -6.97 -9.95
CA THR A 26 -7.11 -7.12 -11.00
C THR A 26 -7.07 -8.55 -11.51
N PHE A 27 -6.69 -8.72 -12.78
CA PHE A 27 -6.46 -10.04 -13.36
C PHE A 27 -5.07 -10.61 -13.03
N GLY A 28 -4.19 -9.80 -12.44
CA GLY A 28 -2.82 -10.22 -12.15
C GLY A 28 -1.90 -10.11 -13.37
N GLY A 29 -0.59 -10.17 -13.11
CA GLY A 29 0.43 -10.18 -14.16
C GLY A 29 0.69 -8.86 -14.86
N GLN A 30 0.05 -7.78 -14.45
CA GLN A 30 0.23 -6.46 -15.05
C GLN A 30 1.42 -5.74 -14.42
N GLN A 31 2.14 -4.98 -15.24
CA GLN A 31 3.24 -4.13 -14.74
C GLN A 31 2.69 -2.87 -14.09
N PRO A 32 3.46 -2.22 -13.17
CA PRO A 32 3.09 -0.90 -12.69
C PRO A 32 2.94 0.09 -13.84
N SER A 33 2.10 1.10 -13.66
CA SER A 33 1.92 2.14 -14.67
C SER A 33 3.23 2.88 -14.93
N LYS A 34 3.35 3.49 -16.12
CA LYS A 34 4.54 4.27 -16.48
C LYS A 34 4.80 5.39 -15.46
N HIS A 35 3.75 6.10 -15.05
CA HIS A 35 3.91 7.17 -14.04
C HIS A 35 4.46 6.66 -12.72
N THR A 36 3.98 5.50 -12.26
CA THR A 36 4.49 4.87 -11.05
C THR A 36 5.95 4.51 -11.18
N LEU A 37 6.34 3.88 -12.30
CA LEU A 37 7.73 3.51 -12.55
C LEU A 37 8.64 4.74 -12.58
N ASP A 38 8.23 5.79 -13.29
CA ASP A 38 9.03 7.01 -13.43
C ASP A 38 9.22 7.72 -12.08
N ILE A 39 8.16 7.85 -11.30
CA ILE A 39 8.21 8.51 -9.99
C ILE A 39 9.08 7.73 -9.02
N LEU A 40 8.96 6.41 -8.98
CA LEU A 40 9.76 5.57 -8.10
C LEU A 40 11.22 5.50 -8.55
N ASN A 41 11.49 5.51 -9.85
CA ASN A 41 12.86 5.58 -10.35
C ASN A 41 13.55 6.87 -9.89
N ASP A 42 12.84 7.99 -9.85
CA ASP A 42 13.37 9.25 -9.32
C ASP A 42 13.76 9.14 -7.83
N GLU A 43 13.15 8.20 -7.10
CA GLU A 43 13.47 7.91 -5.70
C GLU A 43 14.48 6.77 -5.54
N GLY A 44 15.03 6.25 -6.64
CA GLY A 44 15.97 5.14 -6.61
C GLY A 44 15.30 3.77 -6.39
N ILE A 45 14.00 3.66 -6.65
CA ILE A 45 13.23 2.42 -6.48
C ILE A 45 12.88 1.86 -7.84
N ASP A 46 13.26 0.61 -8.10
CA ASP A 46 12.95 -0.09 -9.35
C ASP A 46 11.88 -1.16 -9.12
N LEU A 47 10.67 -0.91 -9.61
CA LEU A 47 9.58 -1.89 -9.62
C LEU A 47 9.30 -2.46 -11.01
N SER A 48 10.22 -2.31 -11.96
CA SER A 48 9.99 -2.73 -13.35
C SER A 48 9.72 -4.23 -13.50
N LYS A 49 10.17 -5.04 -12.55
CA LYS A 49 9.95 -6.50 -12.55
C LYS A 49 8.74 -6.93 -11.74
N ASN A 50 8.10 -5.99 -11.04
CA ASN A 50 6.91 -6.32 -10.26
C ASN A 50 5.70 -6.47 -11.17
N THR A 51 4.83 -7.41 -10.84
CA THR A 51 3.56 -7.61 -11.54
C THR A 51 2.43 -7.61 -10.52
N SER A 52 1.24 -7.21 -10.97
CA SER A 52 0.06 -7.22 -10.11
C SER A 52 -0.33 -8.64 -9.75
N GLN A 53 -0.92 -8.81 -8.58
CA GLN A 53 -1.51 -10.07 -8.16
C GLN A 53 -2.90 -9.82 -7.59
N THR A 54 -3.76 -10.83 -7.72
CA THR A 54 -5.12 -10.78 -7.17
C THR A 54 -5.08 -11.17 -5.70
N LEU A 55 -5.83 -10.46 -4.87
CA LEU A 55 -6.02 -10.84 -3.48
C LEU A 55 -6.69 -12.22 -3.42
N SER A 56 -6.13 -13.13 -2.63
CA SER A 56 -6.60 -14.52 -2.52
C SER A 56 -6.62 -14.96 -1.05
N SER A 57 -7.34 -16.03 -0.75
CA SER A 57 -7.38 -16.57 0.60
C SER A 57 -6.02 -17.01 1.08
N LYS A 58 -5.18 -17.56 0.19
CA LYS A 58 -3.82 -17.95 0.53
C LYS A 58 -2.99 -16.75 0.97
N LEU A 59 -3.06 -15.66 0.20
CA LEU A 59 -2.34 -14.42 0.52
C LEU A 59 -2.81 -13.86 1.85
N ILE A 60 -4.13 -13.84 2.07
CA ILE A 60 -4.74 -13.39 3.33
C ILE A 60 -4.22 -14.20 4.51
N ASP A 61 -4.11 -15.52 4.38
CA ASP A 61 -3.66 -16.39 5.46
C ASP A 61 -2.16 -16.21 5.76
N ASP A 62 -1.38 -15.88 4.74
CA ASP A 62 0.08 -15.78 4.86
C ASP A 62 0.55 -14.46 5.47
N VAL A 63 -0.29 -13.42 5.53
CA VAL A 63 0.13 -12.10 5.98
C VAL A 63 -0.36 -11.79 7.40
N SER A 64 0.44 -11.01 8.13
CA SER A 64 0.09 -10.58 9.49
C SER A 64 -0.85 -9.39 9.50
N TYR A 65 -0.69 -8.47 8.56
CA TYR A 65 -1.47 -7.23 8.46
C TYR A 65 -1.76 -6.88 7.02
N ILE A 66 -2.93 -6.24 6.81
CA ILE A 66 -3.38 -5.77 5.50
C ILE A 66 -3.65 -4.27 5.62
N PHE A 67 -3.09 -3.49 4.70
CA PHE A 67 -3.30 -2.04 4.67
C PHE A 67 -3.97 -1.67 3.35
N ALA A 68 -5.18 -1.13 3.46
CA ALA A 68 -6.00 -0.78 2.31
C ALA A 68 -5.86 0.71 2.00
N MET A 69 -5.92 1.04 0.71
CA MET A 69 -5.83 2.43 0.26
C MET A 69 -7.12 3.22 0.53
N SER A 70 -8.27 2.54 0.56
CA SER A 70 -9.56 3.22 0.72
C SER A 70 -10.53 2.37 1.52
N SER A 71 -11.58 3.02 2.03
CA SER A 71 -12.66 2.33 2.73
C SER A 71 -13.40 1.34 1.84
N SER A 72 -13.48 1.59 0.54
CA SER A 72 -14.07 0.64 -0.40
C SER A 72 -13.26 -0.66 -0.49
N HIS A 73 -11.94 -0.58 -0.41
CA HIS A 73 -11.08 -1.77 -0.37
C HIS A 73 -11.28 -2.55 0.94
N ILE A 74 -11.44 -1.86 2.07
CA ILE A 74 -11.75 -2.51 3.34
C ILE A 74 -13.08 -3.26 3.24
N MET A 75 -14.10 -2.64 2.65
CA MET A 75 -15.40 -3.31 2.44
C MET A 75 -15.27 -4.53 1.55
N ALA A 76 -14.43 -4.46 0.50
CA ALA A 76 -14.20 -5.62 -0.37
C ALA A 76 -13.54 -6.76 0.39
N VAL A 77 -12.54 -6.48 1.22
CA VAL A 77 -11.89 -7.48 2.06
C VAL A 77 -12.89 -8.09 3.04
N GLU A 78 -13.71 -7.27 3.69
CA GLU A 78 -14.73 -7.74 4.62
C GLU A 78 -15.73 -8.68 3.94
N ASN A 79 -16.16 -8.34 2.72
CA ASN A 79 -17.11 -9.17 1.97
C ASN A 79 -16.52 -10.49 1.47
N MET A 80 -15.26 -10.44 1.02
CA MET A 80 -14.58 -11.61 0.43
C MET A 80 -13.92 -12.49 1.48
N PHE A 81 -13.37 -11.88 2.53
CA PHE A 81 -12.57 -12.57 3.55
C PHE A 81 -12.92 -11.99 4.94
N PRO A 82 -14.15 -12.28 5.48
CA PRO A 82 -14.57 -11.69 6.75
C PRO A 82 -13.60 -11.92 7.91
N GLU A 83 -12.88 -13.03 7.91
CA GLU A 83 -11.93 -13.39 8.95
C GLU A 83 -10.69 -12.47 8.96
N ALA A 84 -10.44 -11.73 7.87
CA ALA A 84 -9.28 -10.87 7.76
C ALA A 84 -9.53 -9.45 8.29
N ILE A 85 -10.78 -9.11 8.65
CA ILE A 85 -11.12 -7.72 9.00
C ILE A 85 -10.38 -7.23 10.25
N GLU A 86 -10.10 -8.13 11.20
CA GLU A 86 -9.39 -7.79 12.44
C GLU A 86 -7.94 -7.35 12.22
N LYS A 87 -7.35 -7.72 11.09
CA LYS A 87 -5.98 -7.35 10.73
C LYS A 87 -5.91 -6.40 9.53
N THR A 88 -7.05 -5.80 9.16
CA THR A 88 -7.14 -4.88 8.01
C THR A 88 -7.35 -3.45 8.50
N PHE A 89 -6.51 -2.54 8.02
CA PHE A 89 -6.50 -1.14 8.40
C PHE A 89 -6.38 -0.27 7.16
N LEU A 90 -6.79 0.99 7.26
CA LEU A 90 -6.44 1.97 6.24
C LEU A 90 -4.95 2.30 6.32
N VAL A 91 -4.32 2.49 5.17
CA VAL A 91 -2.90 2.86 5.13
C VAL A 91 -2.64 4.19 5.84
N THR A 92 -3.64 5.06 5.93
CA THR A 92 -3.56 6.38 6.59
C THR A 92 -3.96 6.34 8.07
N GLU A 93 -4.37 5.19 8.61
CA GLU A 93 -4.94 5.12 9.96
C GLU A 93 -3.96 5.59 11.04
N PHE A 94 -2.68 5.40 10.84
CA PHE A 94 -1.64 5.73 11.83
C PHE A 94 -0.89 7.02 11.50
N CYS A 95 -1.41 7.81 10.58
CA CYS A 95 -0.79 9.05 10.13
C CYS A 95 -0.86 10.12 11.24
N ASP A 96 0.25 10.82 11.48
CA ASP A 96 0.31 11.90 12.46
C ASP A 96 -0.45 13.14 12.00
N ASN A 97 -0.59 13.35 10.70
CA ASN A 97 -1.32 14.48 10.14
C ASN A 97 -2.83 14.23 10.27
N GLN A 98 -3.50 15.00 11.13
CA GLN A 98 -4.92 14.82 11.44
C GLN A 98 -5.84 15.01 10.23
N SER A 99 -5.45 15.84 9.27
CA SER A 99 -6.25 16.06 8.06
C SER A 99 -6.19 14.89 7.07
N ILE A 100 -5.17 14.03 7.19
CA ILE A 100 -4.97 12.87 6.32
C ILE A 100 -5.39 11.57 7.03
N ARG A 101 -5.25 11.53 8.35
CA ARG A 101 -5.54 10.34 9.15
C ARG A 101 -6.96 9.83 8.90
N ASN A 102 -7.07 8.52 8.64
CA ASN A 102 -8.33 7.82 8.36
C ASN A 102 -9.05 8.29 7.08
N THR A 103 -8.31 8.91 6.15
CA THR A 103 -8.87 9.27 4.85
C THR A 103 -8.44 8.27 3.78
N ASP A 104 -9.18 8.23 2.68
CA ASP A 104 -8.84 7.39 1.54
C ASP A 104 -7.67 7.98 0.75
N VAL A 105 -6.80 7.10 0.24
CA VAL A 105 -5.79 7.49 -0.75
C VAL A 105 -6.41 7.27 -2.13
N PRO A 106 -6.58 8.32 -2.95
CA PRO A 106 -7.19 8.19 -4.27
C PRO A 106 -6.36 7.28 -5.19
N ASP A 107 -7.05 6.52 -6.03
CA ASP A 107 -6.40 5.73 -7.07
C ASP A 107 -6.11 6.64 -8.26
N PRO A 108 -4.83 6.87 -8.61
CA PRO A 108 -4.48 7.77 -9.71
C PRO A 108 -4.57 7.12 -11.08
N TYR A 109 -4.95 5.84 -11.18
CA TYR A 109 -4.98 5.10 -12.43
C TYR A 109 -5.77 5.85 -13.52
N GLY A 110 -5.16 6.00 -14.68
CA GLY A 110 -5.75 6.76 -15.78
C GLY A 110 -5.58 8.27 -15.66
N GLY A 111 -5.00 8.75 -14.56
CA GLY A 111 -4.78 10.18 -14.34
C GLY A 111 -3.43 10.68 -14.84
N SER A 112 -3.17 11.96 -14.62
CA SER A 112 -1.93 12.62 -14.97
C SER A 112 -0.81 12.28 -14.00
N ARG A 113 0.44 12.59 -14.39
CA ARG A 113 1.59 12.45 -13.48
C ARG A 113 1.37 13.23 -12.18
N LYS A 114 0.73 14.40 -12.25
CA LYS A 114 0.44 15.22 -11.06
C LYS A 114 -0.43 14.48 -10.05
N GLU A 115 -1.41 13.71 -10.52
CA GLU A 115 -2.27 12.92 -9.66
C GLU A 115 -1.49 11.77 -9.00
N TYR A 116 -0.57 11.14 -9.72
CA TYR A 116 0.33 10.13 -9.17
C TYR A 116 1.29 10.72 -8.15
N GLU A 117 1.81 11.93 -8.38
CA GLU A 117 2.68 12.61 -7.42
C GLU A 117 1.92 12.99 -6.16
N HIS A 118 0.66 13.39 -6.28
CA HIS A 118 -0.21 13.66 -5.12
C HIS A 118 -0.40 12.39 -4.27
N THR A 119 -0.65 11.27 -4.92
CA THR A 119 -0.74 9.96 -4.23
C THR A 119 0.57 9.63 -3.50
N LYS A 120 1.70 9.85 -4.14
CA LYS A 120 3.01 9.65 -3.53
C LYS A 120 3.18 10.51 -2.26
N GLU A 121 2.78 11.77 -2.32
CA GLU A 121 2.87 12.67 -1.17
C GLU A 121 2.02 12.18 0.00
N LEU A 122 0.79 11.74 -0.26
CA LEU A 122 -0.08 11.17 0.77
C LEU A 122 0.55 9.92 1.41
N LEU A 123 1.13 9.06 0.60
CA LEU A 123 1.81 7.86 1.09
C LEU A 123 3.06 8.21 1.90
N ASN A 124 3.85 9.17 1.45
CA ASN A 124 5.04 9.60 2.18
C ASN A 124 4.71 10.18 3.56
N VAL A 125 3.56 10.82 3.70
CA VAL A 125 3.08 11.33 4.99
C VAL A 125 2.52 10.22 5.88
N SER A 126 1.92 9.19 5.27
CA SER A 126 1.19 8.13 5.99
C SER A 126 2.06 6.95 6.40
N LEU A 127 3.03 6.56 5.57
CA LEU A 127 3.82 5.35 5.79
C LEU A 127 4.70 5.37 7.06
N PRO A 128 5.30 6.49 7.47
CA PRO A 128 6.07 6.49 8.72
C PRO A 128 5.25 6.11 9.95
N GLY A 129 4.00 6.57 10.05
CA GLY A 129 3.10 6.18 11.15
C GLY A 129 2.77 4.71 11.11
N LEU A 130 2.56 4.16 9.90
CA LEU A 130 2.32 2.73 9.71
C LEU A 130 3.53 1.91 10.15
N LEU A 131 4.73 2.34 9.80
CA LEU A 131 5.96 1.66 10.22
C LEU A 131 6.09 1.66 11.75
N LYS A 132 5.82 2.78 12.40
CA LYS A 132 5.81 2.86 13.87
C LYS A 132 4.81 1.89 14.49
N PHE A 133 3.60 1.79 13.91
CA PHE A 133 2.61 0.83 14.38
C PHE A 133 3.18 -0.60 14.33
N LEU A 134 3.80 -0.97 13.22
CA LEU A 134 4.40 -2.31 13.07
C LEU A 134 5.54 -2.55 14.06
N GLU A 135 6.36 -1.54 14.34
CA GLU A 135 7.43 -1.64 15.34
C GLU A 135 6.89 -2.00 16.72
N THR A 136 5.67 -1.56 17.06
CA THR A 136 5.06 -1.90 18.35
C THR A 136 4.52 -3.32 18.40
N LYS A 137 4.37 -3.99 17.25
CA LYS A 137 3.75 -5.33 17.15
C LYS A 137 4.76 -6.45 16.93
N ILE A 138 6.01 -6.11 16.68
CA ILE A 138 7.07 -7.10 16.40
C ILE A 138 8.06 -7.24 17.55
#